data_39aa63107b02ee9e79b4b98bc1b18904
#
_entry.id   39aa63107b02ee9e79b4b98bc1b18904
#
_cell.length_a   1.000
_cell.length_b   1.000
_cell.length_c   1.000
_cell.angle_alpha   90.00
_cell.angle_beta   90.00
_cell.angle_gamma   90.00
#
_symmetry.space_group_name_H-M   'P 1'
#
loop_
_entity.id
_entity.type
_entity.pdbx_description
1 polymer ?
#
loop_
_entity_poly.entity_id
_entity_poly.type
_entity_poly.pdbx_seq_one_letter_code
_entity_poly.pdbx_strand_id
1 'polypeptide(L)'
;MTELDGADLADAAELFGADMPNPSEYLSARQRNGKPLGADEIFRETWLWLKERGCERLVNPRLLESYAQAFARFIQCEEAVSQYGLIGKHPTTGGAIASPFVQ
;
A
#
# COMPACT_ATOMS: atom_id res chain seq x y z
N MET A 1 15.86 3.94 31.94
CA MET A 1 15.72 4.72 30.78
C MET A 1 15.45 6.13 31.17
N THR A 2 15.98 6.95 30.42
CA THR A 2 15.59 8.32 30.51
C THR A 2 14.14 8.40 30.18
N GLU A 3 13.37 8.92 31.07
CA GLU A 3 12.04 9.18 30.63
C GLU A 3 12.06 10.22 29.55
N LEU A 4 11.06 10.16 28.73
CA LEU A 4 10.94 11.05 27.62
C LEU A 4 10.59 12.43 28.15
N ASP A 5 11.47 13.34 27.99
CA ASP A 5 11.17 14.74 28.25
C ASP A 5 10.64 15.36 26.96
N GLY A 6 10.47 16.64 26.92
CA GLY A 6 9.93 17.31 25.76
C GLY A 6 10.76 17.12 24.50
N ALA A 7 12.07 17.14 24.65
CA ALA A 7 12.94 16.95 23.52
C ALA A 7 12.89 15.51 23.02
N ASP A 8 12.85 14.56 23.96
CA ASP A 8 12.78 13.16 23.58
C ASP A 8 11.45 12.84 22.90
N LEU A 9 10.38 13.47 23.33
CA LEU A 9 9.09 13.26 22.67
C LEU A 9 9.08 13.85 21.28
N ALA A 10 9.69 15.00 21.09
CA ALA A 10 9.80 15.59 19.77
C ALA A 10 10.66 14.71 18.87
N ASP A 11 11.77 14.20 19.40
CA ASP A 11 12.63 13.31 18.67
C ASP A 11 11.92 12.01 18.33
N ALA A 12 11.13 11.49 19.24
CA ALA A 12 10.37 10.28 18.98
C ALA A 12 9.38 10.48 17.86
N ALA A 13 8.71 11.63 17.84
CA ALA A 13 7.79 11.95 16.77
C ALA A 13 8.50 12.07 15.44
N GLU A 14 9.70 12.64 15.44
CA GLU A 14 10.50 12.72 14.24
C GLU A 14 11.02 11.35 13.84
N LEU A 15 11.37 10.52 14.80
CA LEU A 15 11.87 9.19 14.53
C LEU A 15 10.83 8.29 13.88
N PHE A 16 9.57 8.49 14.15
CA PHE A 16 8.55 7.77 13.40
C PHE A 16 8.67 8.06 11.91
N GLY A 17 8.93 9.32 11.57
CA GLY A 17 9.17 9.67 10.19
C GLY A 17 10.58 9.35 9.72
N ALA A 18 11.57 9.56 10.60
CA ALA A 18 12.97 9.37 10.22
C ALA A 18 13.38 7.90 10.17
N ASP A 19 12.81 7.08 11.06
CA ASP A 19 13.06 5.64 11.07
C ASP A 19 12.39 4.94 9.91
N MET A 20 11.30 5.47 9.46
CA MET A 20 10.56 4.85 8.38
C MET A 20 11.35 5.01 7.09
N PRO A 21 11.64 3.90 6.41
CA PRO A 21 12.37 4.01 5.14
C PRO A 21 11.52 4.76 4.13
N ASN A 22 12.18 5.48 3.24
CA ASN A 22 11.49 6.13 2.14
C ASN A 22 10.99 5.07 1.19
N PRO A 23 9.69 5.04 0.92
CA PRO A 23 9.17 4.07 -0.04
C PRO A 23 9.67 4.38 -1.45
N SER A 24 9.84 3.34 -2.22
CA SER A 24 10.22 3.49 -3.63
C SER A 24 9.15 4.25 -4.40
N GLU A 25 9.57 4.90 -5.46
CA GLU A 25 8.66 5.75 -6.23
C GLU A 25 7.45 5.02 -6.78
N TYR A 26 7.59 3.73 -7.08
CA TYR A 26 6.46 3.00 -7.63
C TYR A 26 5.26 2.94 -6.69
N LEU A 27 5.49 3.16 -5.38
CA LEU A 27 4.39 3.18 -4.42
C LEU A 27 3.51 4.41 -4.55
N SER A 28 3.99 5.44 -5.24
CA SER A 28 3.17 6.63 -5.51
C SER A 28 2.52 6.58 -6.88
N ALA A 29 2.38 5.39 -7.43
CA ALA A 29 1.72 5.20 -8.72
C ALA A 29 0.29 5.72 -8.67
N ARG A 30 -0.17 6.20 -9.81
CA ARG A 30 -1.54 6.66 -9.95
C ARG A 30 -2.30 5.70 -10.84
N GLN A 31 -3.59 5.65 -10.61
CA GLN A 31 -4.49 4.91 -11.47
C GLN A 31 -4.66 5.65 -12.79
N ARG A 32 -5.21 4.96 -13.76
CA ARG A 32 -5.42 5.57 -15.08
C ARG A 32 -6.29 6.80 -15.01
N ASN A 33 -7.20 6.87 -14.05
CA ASN A 33 -8.07 8.03 -13.87
C ASN A 33 -7.39 9.19 -13.14
N GLY A 34 -6.12 9.06 -12.81
CA GLY A 34 -5.34 10.10 -12.13
C GLY A 34 -5.40 10.04 -10.62
N LYS A 35 -6.25 9.23 -10.06
CA LYS A 35 -6.32 9.10 -8.61
C LYS A 35 -5.13 8.29 -8.09
N PRO A 36 -4.62 8.62 -6.90
CA PRO A 36 -3.56 7.81 -6.32
C PRO A 36 -3.99 6.37 -6.13
N LEU A 37 -3.08 5.46 -6.38
CA LEU A 37 -3.34 4.06 -6.08
C LEU A 37 -3.44 3.82 -4.58
N GLY A 38 -2.65 4.56 -3.80
CA GLY A 38 -2.71 4.49 -2.35
C GLY A 38 -1.70 3.55 -1.72
N ALA A 39 -0.77 3.01 -2.48
CA ALA A 39 0.21 2.07 -1.94
C ALA A 39 1.14 2.73 -0.93
N ASP A 40 1.52 3.98 -1.15
CA ASP A 40 2.40 4.68 -0.23
C ASP A 40 1.73 4.90 1.13
N GLU A 41 0.45 5.15 1.12
CA GLU A 41 -0.31 5.30 2.35
C GLU A 41 -0.39 3.98 3.10
N ILE A 42 -0.65 2.88 2.39
CA ILE A 42 -0.69 1.55 3.00
C ILE A 42 0.67 1.20 3.58
N PHE A 43 1.75 1.52 2.88
CA PHE A 43 3.10 1.31 3.37
C PHE A 43 3.30 2.03 4.70
N ARG A 44 2.94 3.30 4.74
CA ARG A 44 3.14 4.13 5.92
C ARG A 44 2.33 3.63 7.10
N GLU A 45 1.06 3.35 6.87
CA GLU A 45 0.18 2.83 7.91
C GLU A 45 0.67 1.51 8.48
N THR A 46 1.09 0.61 7.59
CA THR A 46 1.55 -0.70 8.01
C THR A 46 2.87 -0.60 8.77
N TRP A 47 3.75 0.27 8.32
CA TRP A 47 5.01 0.47 9.03
C TRP A 47 4.76 1.00 10.45
N LEU A 48 3.86 1.97 10.59
CA LEU A 48 3.52 2.50 11.91
C LEU A 48 2.88 1.43 12.79
N TRP A 49 2.03 0.61 12.20
CA TRP A 49 1.42 -0.51 12.92
C TRP A 49 2.47 -1.47 13.46
N LEU A 50 3.48 -1.77 12.64
CA LEU A 50 4.60 -2.61 13.05
C LEU A 50 5.43 -1.92 14.13
N LYS A 51 5.66 -0.64 13.99
CA LYS A 51 6.46 0.14 14.93
C LYS A 51 5.83 0.13 16.31
N GLU A 52 4.53 0.30 16.37
CA GLU A 52 3.81 0.27 17.65
C GLU A 52 3.99 -1.05 18.38
N ARG A 53 4.23 -2.12 17.64
CA ARG A 53 4.41 -3.47 18.19
C ARG A 53 5.87 -3.87 18.29
N GLY A 54 6.76 -2.97 18.00
CA GLY A 54 8.19 -3.24 18.07
C GLY A 54 8.69 -4.24 17.04
N CYS A 55 7.96 -4.38 15.95
CA CYS A 55 8.25 -5.39 14.92
C CYS A 55 8.83 -4.80 13.63
N GLU A 56 9.00 -3.49 13.55
CA GLU A 56 9.40 -2.85 12.30
C GLU A 56 10.74 -3.32 11.79
N ARG A 57 11.61 -3.74 12.71
CA ARG A 57 12.95 -4.22 12.33
C ARG A 57 12.95 -5.64 11.83
N LEU A 58 11.86 -6.35 12.03
CA LEU A 58 11.74 -7.74 11.62
C LEU A 58 11.26 -7.88 10.20
N VAL A 59 10.83 -6.80 9.59
CA VAL A 59 10.24 -6.83 8.26
C VAL A 59 11.17 -6.10 7.30
N ASN A 60 11.51 -6.80 6.22
CA ASN A 60 12.31 -6.20 5.17
C ASN A 60 11.50 -5.11 4.48
N PRO A 61 12.06 -3.89 4.31
CA PRO A 61 11.32 -2.82 3.65
C PRO A 61 10.79 -3.17 2.27
N ARG A 62 11.50 -4.00 1.52
CA ARG A 62 11.04 -4.41 0.20
C ARG A 62 9.83 -5.31 0.27
N LEU A 63 9.77 -6.17 1.29
CA LEU A 63 8.57 -6.98 1.50
C LEU A 63 7.40 -6.12 1.87
N LEU A 64 7.64 -5.11 2.68
CA LEU A 64 6.59 -4.17 3.06
C LEU A 64 6.10 -3.39 1.84
N GLU A 65 7.01 -2.96 0.97
CA GLU A 65 6.64 -2.30 -0.27
C GLU A 65 5.81 -3.21 -1.16
N SER A 66 6.26 -4.45 -1.30
CA SER A 66 5.54 -5.43 -2.11
C SER A 66 4.14 -5.66 -1.58
N TYR A 67 4.02 -5.78 -0.28
CA TYR A 67 2.72 -5.92 0.36
C TYR A 67 1.84 -4.70 0.07
N ALA A 68 2.38 -3.51 0.26
CA ALA A 68 1.61 -2.29 0.09
C ALA A 68 1.11 -2.14 -1.35
N GLN A 69 1.99 -2.39 -2.31
CA GLN A 69 1.62 -2.29 -3.72
C GLN A 69 0.61 -3.36 -4.10
N ALA A 70 0.85 -4.59 -3.67
CA ALA A 70 -0.05 -5.68 -3.97
C ALA A 70 -1.42 -5.45 -3.36
N PHE A 71 -1.47 -4.96 -2.14
CA PHE A 71 -2.74 -4.71 -1.48
C PHE A 71 -3.49 -3.55 -2.13
N ALA A 72 -2.78 -2.51 -2.53
CA ALA A 72 -3.39 -1.40 -3.26
C ALA A 72 -3.99 -1.89 -4.58
N ARG A 73 -3.26 -2.75 -5.29
CA ARG A 73 -3.78 -3.35 -6.52
C ARG A 73 -4.96 -4.27 -6.27
N PHE A 74 -4.89 -5.00 -5.15
CA PHE A 74 -6.01 -5.84 -4.75
C PHE A 74 -7.28 -5.01 -4.57
N ILE A 75 -7.17 -3.89 -3.86
CA ILE A 75 -8.32 -3.00 -3.67
C ILE A 75 -8.83 -2.48 -5.02
N GLN A 76 -7.91 -2.06 -5.87
CA GLN A 76 -8.27 -1.58 -7.21
C GLN A 76 -9.02 -2.65 -7.99
N CYS A 77 -8.53 -3.88 -7.95
CA CYS A 77 -9.18 -5.00 -8.63
C CYS A 77 -10.56 -5.29 -8.05
N GLU A 78 -10.67 -5.26 -6.73
CA GLU A 78 -11.96 -5.50 -6.07
C GLU A 78 -12.98 -4.45 -6.48
N GLU A 79 -12.56 -3.21 -6.55
CA GLU A 79 -13.45 -2.13 -6.99
C GLU A 79 -13.87 -2.32 -8.44
N ALA A 80 -12.91 -2.71 -9.29
CA ALA A 80 -13.21 -2.94 -10.69
C ALA A 80 -14.13 -4.15 -10.88
N VAL A 81 -13.89 -5.20 -10.13
CA VAL A 81 -14.74 -6.40 -10.18
C VAL A 81 -16.16 -6.06 -9.72
N SER A 82 -16.29 -5.27 -8.67
CA SER A 82 -17.60 -4.85 -8.19
C SER A 82 -18.34 -4.03 -9.23
N GLN A 83 -17.63 -3.23 -9.99
CA GLN A 83 -18.24 -2.34 -10.97
C GLN A 83 -18.49 -3.02 -12.31
N TYR A 84 -17.54 -3.83 -12.78
CA TYR A 84 -17.55 -4.37 -14.13
C TYR A 84 -17.71 -5.89 -14.20
N GLY A 85 -17.60 -6.58 -13.08
CA GLY A 85 -17.63 -8.02 -13.03
C GLY A 85 -16.25 -8.62 -13.26
N LEU A 86 -16.11 -9.87 -12.84
CA LEU A 86 -14.85 -10.58 -12.94
C LEU A 86 -14.56 -11.03 -14.35
N ILE A 87 -15.60 -11.49 -15.05
CA ILE A 87 -15.51 -12.01 -16.41
C ILE A 87 -16.48 -11.24 -17.27
N GLY A 88 -15.96 -10.66 -18.36
CA GLY A 88 -16.80 -9.98 -19.33
C GLY A 88 -17.06 -10.90 -20.52
N LYS A 89 -18.04 -10.54 -21.31
CA LYS A 89 -18.34 -11.27 -22.52
C LYS A 89 -17.51 -10.73 -23.67
N HIS A 90 -17.01 -11.65 -24.48
CA HIS A 90 -16.31 -11.26 -25.69
C HIS A 90 -17.35 -10.72 -26.70
N PRO A 91 -17.14 -9.52 -27.23
CA PRO A 91 -18.16 -8.89 -28.08
C PRO A 91 -18.54 -9.67 -29.33
N THR A 92 -17.59 -10.35 -29.97
CA THR A 92 -17.84 -11.04 -31.22
C THR A 92 -18.18 -12.50 -31.05
N THR A 93 -17.64 -13.17 -30.05
CA THR A 93 -17.87 -14.59 -29.85
C THR A 93 -18.89 -14.88 -28.78
N GLY A 94 -19.19 -13.89 -27.96
CA GLY A 94 -20.04 -14.12 -26.80
C GLY A 94 -19.38 -14.93 -25.71
N GLY A 95 -18.14 -15.31 -25.88
CA GLY A 95 -17.42 -16.05 -24.88
C GLY A 95 -17.01 -15.17 -23.71
N ALA A 96 -16.85 -15.80 -22.54
CA ALA A 96 -16.37 -15.07 -21.37
C ALA A 96 -14.87 -14.88 -21.44
N ILE A 97 -14.41 -13.69 -21.10
CA ILE A 97 -12.99 -13.37 -21.00
C ILE A 97 -12.71 -12.71 -19.67
N ALA A 98 -11.48 -12.82 -19.22
CA ALA A 98 -11.09 -12.16 -17.99
C ALA A 98 -11.17 -10.65 -18.17
N SER A 99 -11.67 -9.99 -17.13
CA SER A 99 -11.69 -8.52 -17.13
C SER A 99 -10.28 -7.99 -17.22
N PRO A 100 -10.04 -6.92 -17.99
CA PRO A 100 -8.71 -6.33 -18.07
C PRO A 100 -8.19 -5.83 -16.73
N PHE A 101 -9.07 -5.65 -15.76
CA PHE A 101 -8.65 -5.22 -14.44
C PHE A 101 -8.15 -6.37 -13.55
N VAL A 102 -8.32 -7.59 -14.00
CA VAL A 102 -7.95 -8.78 -13.21
C VAL A 102 -6.68 -9.44 -13.75
N GLN A 103 -6.33 -9.17 -14.97
CA GLN A 103 -5.16 -9.76 -15.59
C GLN A 103 -3.84 -9.23 -15.06
#